data_2767b7df496b944c77540a9f509d5c52
#
_entry.id   2767b7df496b944c77540a9f509d5c52
#
_cell.length_a   1.000
_cell.length_b   1.000
_cell.length_c   1.000
_cell.angle_alpha   90.00
_cell.angle_beta   90.00
_cell.angle_gamma   90.00
#
_symmetry.space_group_name_H-M   'P 1'
#
loop_
_entity.id
_entity.type
_entity.pdbx_description
1 polymer ?
#
loop_
_entity_poly.entity_id
_entity_poly.type
_entity_poly.pdbx_seq_one_letter_code
_entity_poly.pdbx_strand_id
1 'polypeptide(L)'
;NNVAGLKSLAKETAIYGLSSIVGRFLNYLLVPVYTMALSAQSGGYGVVTNIYAWVALLLVLLTCGMETGFFRFANKGEDDPMRVYSTTLLSVGIGALTFLALGLLFLQPIANWLEYGEHPWYVGMMMIVVAMDAIQSIPFAYLRYKKRPIKFAALKLLFIFLNIALNLIYYVWMKGDDVAYAFLFNLVCTSTIMLCMIPELRGFAYVLDKKLLRRMLAYSLPLLVLGIAGILNQVADKI
;
A
#
# COMPACT_ATOMS: atom_id res chain seq x y z
N ASN A 1 15.34 -30.25 -18.45
CA ASN A 1 15.35 -28.77 -18.26
C ASN A 1 14.04 -28.22 -17.68
N ASN A 2 12.90 -28.89 -17.85
CA ASN A 2 11.60 -28.39 -17.31
C ASN A 2 11.50 -28.46 -15.77
N VAL A 3 12.14 -29.43 -15.13
CA VAL A 3 12.07 -29.63 -13.67
C VAL A 3 12.82 -28.54 -12.89
N ALA A 4 13.94 -28.04 -13.41
CA ALA A 4 14.69 -26.96 -12.80
C ALA A 4 13.91 -25.62 -12.87
N GLY A 5 13.27 -25.35 -14.01
CA GLY A 5 12.40 -24.18 -14.18
C GLY A 5 11.16 -24.22 -13.27
N LEU A 6 10.56 -25.39 -13.11
CA LEU A 6 9.40 -25.57 -12.23
C LEU A 6 9.76 -25.36 -10.75
N LYS A 7 10.93 -25.86 -10.32
CA LYS A 7 11.43 -25.64 -8.95
C LYS A 7 11.73 -24.16 -8.68
N SER A 8 12.33 -23.45 -9.65
CA SER A 8 12.58 -22.02 -9.53
C SER A 8 11.28 -21.21 -9.40
N LEU A 9 10.30 -21.51 -10.27
CA LEU A 9 9.00 -20.86 -10.25
C LEU A 9 8.24 -21.13 -8.95
N ALA A 10 8.25 -22.38 -8.48
CA ALA A 10 7.64 -22.74 -7.20
C ALA A 10 8.29 -22.00 -6.03
N LYS A 11 9.62 -21.90 -6.01
CA LYS A 11 10.36 -21.16 -4.99
C LYS A 11 10.02 -19.68 -5.00
N GLU A 12 10.00 -19.04 -6.16
CA GLU A 12 9.64 -17.62 -6.30
C GLU A 12 8.21 -17.36 -5.83
N THR A 13 7.26 -18.18 -6.29
CA THR A 13 5.84 -18.08 -5.88
C THR A 13 5.68 -18.28 -4.37
N ALA A 14 6.40 -19.24 -3.79
CA ALA A 14 6.38 -19.48 -2.36
C ALA A 14 6.90 -18.26 -1.56
N ILE A 15 8.01 -17.63 -2.00
CA ILE A 15 8.58 -16.47 -1.33
C ILE A 15 7.60 -15.29 -1.41
N TYR A 16 7.01 -15.00 -2.57
CA TYR A 16 6.02 -13.92 -2.71
C TYR A 16 4.76 -14.19 -1.89
N GLY A 17 4.21 -15.39 -1.96
CA GLY A 17 3.03 -15.79 -1.22
C GLY A 17 3.26 -15.78 0.29
N LEU A 18 4.35 -16.37 0.75
CA LEU A 18 4.69 -16.44 2.16
C LEU A 18 4.91 -15.05 2.78
N SER A 19 5.66 -14.16 2.11
CA SER A 19 5.86 -12.80 2.61
C SER A 19 4.56 -12.01 2.74
N SER A 20 3.61 -12.23 1.82
CA SER A 20 2.29 -11.59 1.88
C SER A 20 1.40 -12.17 3.00
N ILE A 21 1.45 -13.48 3.21
CA ILE A 21 0.70 -14.16 4.29
C ILE A 21 1.26 -13.77 5.64
N VAL A 22 2.58 -13.79 5.81
CA VAL A 22 3.26 -13.37 7.04
C VAL A 22 2.90 -11.92 7.36
N GLY A 23 2.82 -11.04 6.35
CA GLY A 23 2.37 -9.66 6.52
C GLY A 23 0.99 -9.54 7.14
N ARG A 24 0.04 -10.28 6.63
CA ARG A 24 -1.33 -10.29 7.18
C ARG A 24 -1.37 -10.84 8.60
N PHE A 25 -0.69 -11.96 8.83
CA PHE A 25 -0.64 -12.59 10.16
C PHE A 25 -0.04 -11.65 11.21
N LEU A 26 1.06 -10.95 10.89
CA LEU A 26 1.72 -10.04 11.81
C LEU A 26 0.89 -8.78 12.12
N ASN A 27 0.06 -8.32 11.18
CA ASN A 27 -0.91 -7.27 11.47
C ASN A 27 -1.94 -7.71 12.52
N TYR A 28 -2.35 -8.97 12.53
CA TYR A 28 -3.21 -9.50 13.59
C TYR A 28 -2.55 -9.52 14.96
N LEU A 29 -1.22 -9.61 15.04
CA LEU A 29 -0.49 -9.55 16.31
C LEU A 29 -0.57 -8.17 16.98
N LEU A 30 -0.80 -7.11 16.22
CA LEU A 30 -0.98 -5.76 16.78
C LEU A 30 -2.39 -5.53 17.36
N VAL A 31 -3.37 -6.33 17.00
CA VAL A 31 -4.75 -6.22 17.54
C VAL A 31 -4.78 -6.28 19.06
N PRO A 32 -4.17 -7.28 19.73
CA PRO A 32 -4.11 -7.31 21.19
C PRO A 32 -3.38 -6.10 21.79
N VAL A 33 -2.32 -5.63 21.13
CA VAL A 33 -1.55 -4.46 21.58
C VAL A 33 -2.45 -3.23 21.60
N TYR A 34 -3.18 -2.97 20.52
CA TYR A 34 -4.09 -1.82 20.43
C TYR A 34 -5.29 -1.93 21.37
N THR A 35 -5.86 -3.11 21.52
CA THR A 35 -7.02 -3.31 22.40
C THR A 35 -6.65 -3.21 23.89
N MET A 36 -5.40 -3.53 24.26
CA MET A 36 -4.91 -3.38 25.63
C MET A 36 -4.44 -1.95 25.95
N ALA A 37 -3.81 -1.29 25.00
CA ALA A 37 -3.19 0.02 25.21
C ALA A 37 -4.14 1.19 24.97
N LEU A 38 -5.05 1.07 23.99
CA LEU A 38 -5.97 2.14 23.62
C LEU A 38 -7.28 2.01 24.41
N SER A 39 -7.59 3.03 25.21
CA SER A 39 -8.81 3.06 26.00
C SER A 39 -10.06 3.23 25.14
N ALA A 40 -11.18 2.68 25.57
CA ALA A 40 -12.47 2.90 24.93
C ALA A 40 -12.91 4.37 24.92
N GLN A 41 -12.42 5.17 25.87
CA GLN A 41 -12.73 6.61 25.98
C GLN A 41 -12.07 7.45 24.87
N SER A 42 -10.90 7.02 24.34
CA SER A 42 -10.22 7.69 23.20
C SER A 42 -10.74 7.22 21.83
N GLY A 43 -11.83 6.46 21.79
CA GLY A 43 -12.27 5.77 20.56
C GLY A 43 -11.49 4.50 20.27
N GLY A 44 -10.36 4.31 20.96
CA GLY A 44 -9.60 3.08 21.01
C GLY A 44 -9.23 2.47 19.68
N TYR A 45 -9.28 1.15 19.64
CA TYR A 45 -9.02 0.35 18.44
C TYR A 45 -10.02 0.62 17.30
N GLY A 46 -11.24 1.09 17.63
CA GLY A 46 -12.25 1.44 16.62
C GLY A 46 -11.80 2.54 15.66
N VAL A 47 -11.11 3.58 16.17
CA VAL A 47 -10.54 4.66 15.35
C VAL A 47 -9.51 4.11 14.38
N VAL A 48 -8.60 3.29 14.86
CA VAL A 48 -7.57 2.65 14.02
C VAL A 48 -8.23 1.81 12.91
N THR A 49 -9.18 0.97 13.27
CA THR A 49 -9.87 0.08 12.32
C THR A 49 -10.63 0.84 11.26
N ASN A 50 -11.36 1.90 11.65
CA ASN A 50 -12.14 2.71 10.73
C ASN A 50 -11.24 3.45 9.72
N ILE A 51 -10.18 4.10 10.19
CA ILE A 51 -9.26 4.81 9.31
C ILE A 51 -8.55 3.84 8.36
N TYR A 52 -8.11 2.67 8.82
CA TYR A 52 -7.51 1.66 7.94
C TYR A 52 -8.48 1.09 6.91
N ALA A 53 -9.77 1.03 7.20
CA ALA A 53 -10.78 0.64 6.22
C ALA A 53 -10.88 1.68 5.08
N TRP A 54 -10.86 2.97 5.40
CA TRP A 54 -10.80 4.04 4.40
C TRP A 54 -9.51 4.00 3.58
N VAL A 55 -8.37 3.77 4.23
CA VAL A 55 -7.07 3.62 3.55
C VAL A 55 -7.11 2.47 2.54
N ALA A 56 -7.67 1.33 2.90
CA ALA A 56 -7.78 0.19 1.99
C ALA A 56 -8.60 0.52 0.76
N LEU A 57 -9.74 1.20 0.92
CA LEU A 57 -10.59 1.63 -0.19
C LEU A 57 -9.86 2.65 -1.10
N LEU A 58 -9.25 3.67 -0.51
CA LEU A 58 -8.52 4.71 -1.23
C LEU A 58 -7.32 4.13 -1.98
N LEU A 59 -6.61 3.18 -1.41
CA LEU A 59 -5.48 2.52 -2.06
C LEU A 59 -5.91 1.80 -3.35
N VAL A 60 -7.04 1.09 -3.30
CA VAL A 60 -7.60 0.43 -4.50
C VAL A 60 -7.99 1.45 -5.56
N LEU A 61 -8.61 2.57 -5.16
CA LEU A 61 -9.00 3.65 -6.07
C LEU A 61 -7.78 4.32 -6.71
N LEU A 62 -6.75 4.64 -5.93
CA LEU A 62 -5.55 5.34 -6.42
C LEU A 62 -4.69 4.45 -7.34
N THR A 63 -4.61 3.16 -7.07
CA THR A 63 -3.85 2.23 -7.92
C THR A 63 -4.58 1.89 -9.22
N CYS A 64 -5.90 2.04 -9.27
CA CYS A 64 -6.74 1.80 -10.45
C CYS A 64 -6.50 0.44 -11.14
N GLY A 65 -6.08 -0.59 -10.41
CA GLY A 65 -5.72 -1.89 -10.99
C GLY A 65 -4.45 -1.85 -11.86
N MET A 66 -3.70 -0.76 -11.83
CA MET A 66 -2.51 -0.53 -12.67
C MET A 66 -1.36 -1.49 -12.36
N GLU A 67 -1.30 -2.04 -11.16
CA GLU A 67 -0.34 -3.09 -10.83
C GLU A 67 -0.51 -4.32 -11.73
N THR A 68 -1.74 -4.80 -11.87
CA THR A 68 -2.07 -5.92 -12.75
C THR A 68 -1.91 -5.53 -14.23
N GLY A 69 -2.30 -4.31 -14.59
CA GLY A 69 -2.10 -3.74 -15.90
C GLY A 69 -0.61 -3.73 -16.29
N PHE A 70 0.25 -3.26 -15.40
CA PHE A 70 1.70 -3.28 -15.60
C PHE A 70 2.21 -4.69 -15.95
N PHE A 71 1.85 -5.69 -15.14
CA PHE A 71 2.26 -7.07 -15.40
C PHE A 71 1.84 -7.57 -16.78
N ARG A 72 0.60 -7.33 -17.15
CA ARG A 72 0.08 -7.77 -18.43
C ARG A 72 0.83 -7.13 -19.59
N PHE A 73 0.93 -5.80 -19.59
CA PHE A 73 1.53 -5.06 -20.70
C PHE A 73 3.05 -5.22 -20.77
N ALA A 74 3.74 -5.33 -19.64
CA ALA A 74 5.18 -5.57 -19.60
C ALA A 74 5.56 -6.97 -20.13
N ASN A 75 4.69 -7.97 -19.95
CA ASN A 75 4.96 -9.35 -20.39
C ASN A 75 4.43 -9.66 -21.79
N LYS A 76 3.57 -8.80 -22.36
CA LYS A 76 2.93 -9.07 -23.65
C LYS A 76 3.89 -8.97 -24.84
N GLY A 77 4.99 -8.25 -24.70
CA GLY A 77 6.02 -8.09 -25.73
C GLY A 77 5.68 -7.13 -26.86
N GLU A 78 4.57 -6.39 -26.77
CA GLU A 78 4.16 -5.38 -27.76
C GLU A 78 4.78 -4.01 -27.49
N ASP A 79 5.01 -3.70 -26.23
CA ASP A 79 5.56 -2.43 -25.77
C ASP A 79 6.87 -2.66 -25.01
N ASP A 80 7.77 -1.67 -25.02
CA ASP A 80 8.98 -1.72 -24.20
C ASP A 80 8.63 -1.77 -22.71
N PRO A 81 9.07 -2.79 -21.96
CA PRO A 81 8.75 -2.95 -20.54
C PRO A 81 9.09 -1.73 -19.68
N MET A 82 10.19 -1.03 -19.98
CA MET A 82 10.58 0.18 -19.23
C MET A 82 9.64 1.35 -19.53
N ARG A 83 9.11 1.43 -20.74
CA ARG A 83 8.10 2.41 -21.12
C ARG A 83 6.78 2.13 -20.40
N VAL A 84 6.38 0.86 -20.32
CA VAL A 84 5.22 0.42 -19.52
C VAL A 84 5.41 0.79 -18.07
N TYR A 85 6.56 0.49 -17.49
CA TYR A 85 6.88 0.82 -16.10
C TYR A 85 6.84 2.32 -15.83
N SER A 86 7.50 3.11 -16.67
CA SER A 86 7.53 4.58 -16.55
C SER A 86 6.12 5.19 -16.67
N THR A 87 5.34 4.77 -17.65
CA THR A 87 3.96 5.24 -17.85
C THR A 87 3.09 4.90 -16.65
N THR A 88 3.18 3.68 -16.14
CA THR A 88 2.43 3.23 -14.97
C THR A 88 2.82 4.01 -13.72
N LEU A 89 4.11 4.14 -13.46
CA LEU A 89 4.62 4.85 -12.28
C LEU A 89 4.24 6.33 -12.29
N LEU A 90 4.37 7.00 -13.45
CA LEU A 90 3.97 8.40 -13.59
C LEU A 90 2.46 8.59 -13.43
N SER A 91 1.64 7.73 -14.02
CA SER A 91 0.18 7.86 -13.92
C SER A 91 -0.33 7.66 -12.49
N VAL A 92 0.14 6.63 -11.80
CA VAL A 92 -0.20 6.39 -10.40
C VAL A 92 0.40 7.47 -9.50
N GLY A 93 1.63 7.89 -9.76
CA GLY A 93 2.29 8.96 -9.01
C GLY A 93 1.58 10.30 -9.12
N ILE A 94 1.19 10.71 -10.32
CA ILE A 94 0.42 11.95 -10.55
C ILE A 94 -0.94 11.85 -9.84
N GLY A 95 -1.63 10.74 -9.98
CA GLY A 95 -2.91 10.51 -9.30
C GLY A 95 -2.79 10.57 -7.78
N ALA A 96 -1.80 9.91 -7.21
CA ALA A 96 -1.54 9.90 -5.77
C ALA A 96 -1.14 11.28 -5.24
N LEU A 97 -0.28 12.01 -5.95
CA LEU A 97 0.14 13.37 -5.54
C LEU A 97 -1.01 14.38 -5.68
N THR A 98 -1.85 14.26 -6.71
CA THR A 98 -3.05 15.09 -6.86
C THR A 98 -4.03 14.83 -5.72
N PHE A 99 -4.28 13.56 -5.42
CA PHE A 99 -5.10 13.18 -4.26
C PHE A 99 -4.55 13.77 -2.96
N LEU A 100 -3.25 13.65 -2.72
CA LEU A 100 -2.61 14.17 -1.52
C LEU A 100 -2.71 15.70 -1.44
N ALA A 101 -2.44 16.41 -2.53
CA ALA A 101 -2.53 17.88 -2.56
C ALA A 101 -3.96 18.35 -2.28
N LEU A 102 -4.96 17.77 -2.93
CA LEU A 102 -6.37 18.10 -2.69
C LEU A 102 -6.82 17.70 -1.29
N GLY A 103 -6.41 16.51 -0.83
CA GLY A 103 -6.75 16.03 0.51
C GLY A 103 -6.19 16.89 1.62
N LEU A 104 -4.94 17.34 1.52
CA LEU A 104 -4.33 18.23 2.49
C LEU A 104 -4.91 19.66 2.42
N LEU A 105 -5.26 20.15 1.23
CA LEU A 105 -5.90 21.45 1.05
C LEU A 105 -7.29 21.50 1.73
N PHE A 106 -8.05 20.42 1.65
CA PHE A 106 -9.37 20.27 2.25
C PHE A 106 -9.35 19.38 3.50
N LEU A 107 -8.23 19.32 4.22
CA LEU A 107 -8.04 18.41 5.35
C LEU A 107 -9.09 18.58 6.44
N GLN A 108 -9.35 19.83 6.87
CA GLN A 108 -10.31 20.08 7.96
C GLN A 108 -11.76 19.73 7.58
N PRO A 109 -12.28 20.09 6.41
CA PRO A 109 -13.60 19.62 5.98
C PRO A 109 -13.72 18.11 5.88
N ILE A 110 -12.69 17.42 5.38
CA ILE A 110 -12.68 15.97 5.28
C ILE A 110 -12.62 15.32 6.66
N ALA A 111 -11.78 15.83 7.56
CA ALA A 111 -11.69 15.34 8.93
C ALA A 111 -13.03 15.53 9.69
N ASN A 112 -13.69 16.66 9.51
CA ASN A 112 -15.01 16.90 10.10
C ASN A 112 -16.07 15.94 9.56
N TRP A 113 -16.05 15.66 8.25
CA TRP A 113 -16.97 14.71 7.63
C TRP A 113 -16.76 13.27 8.11
N LEU A 114 -15.50 12.91 8.39
CA LEU A 114 -15.13 11.60 8.94
C LEU A 114 -15.31 11.52 10.47
N GLU A 115 -15.79 12.59 11.12
CA GLU A 115 -15.94 12.70 12.59
C GLU A 115 -14.61 12.75 13.36
N TYR A 116 -13.49 13.11 12.68
CA TYR A 116 -12.18 13.33 13.29
C TYR A 116 -11.74 14.79 13.29
N GLY A 117 -12.69 15.72 13.33
CA GLY A 117 -12.43 17.16 13.26
C GLY A 117 -11.55 17.72 14.37
N GLU A 118 -11.54 17.09 15.54
CA GLU A 118 -10.65 17.43 16.66
C GLU A 118 -9.21 16.92 16.46
N HIS A 119 -9.03 15.91 15.62
CA HIS A 119 -7.75 15.27 15.33
C HIS A 119 -7.48 15.15 13.82
N PRO A 120 -7.43 16.27 13.07
CA PRO A 120 -7.29 16.24 11.62
C PRO A 120 -5.96 15.58 11.16
N TRP A 121 -4.93 15.60 12.01
CA TRP A 121 -3.65 14.96 11.71
C TRP A 121 -3.73 13.43 11.56
N TYR A 122 -4.72 12.75 12.16
CA TYR A 122 -4.95 11.33 11.91
C TYR A 122 -5.22 11.09 10.42
N VAL A 123 -6.14 11.87 9.88
CA VAL A 123 -6.52 11.80 8.47
C VAL A 123 -5.37 12.25 7.58
N GLY A 124 -4.68 13.34 7.94
CA GLY A 124 -3.54 13.87 7.18
C GLY A 124 -2.38 12.89 7.06
N MET A 125 -1.97 12.27 8.17
CA MET A 125 -0.92 11.24 8.16
C MET A 125 -1.30 10.06 7.26
N MET A 126 -2.54 9.59 7.35
CA MET A 126 -2.97 8.44 6.56
C MET A 126 -3.20 8.77 5.09
N MET A 127 -3.53 10.02 4.73
CA MET A 127 -3.50 10.47 3.34
C MET A 127 -2.09 10.38 2.74
N ILE A 128 -1.07 10.78 3.49
CA ILE A 128 0.33 10.66 3.06
C ILE A 128 0.72 9.20 2.92
N VAL A 129 0.34 8.37 3.88
CA VAL A 129 0.61 6.92 3.83
C VAL A 129 -0.03 6.30 2.59
N VAL A 130 -1.30 6.54 2.35
CA VAL A 130 -2.01 5.97 1.19
C VAL A 130 -1.44 6.42 -0.14
N ALA A 131 -1.04 7.68 -0.26
CA ALA A 131 -0.39 8.19 -1.46
C ALA A 131 0.96 7.51 -1.70
N MET A 132 1.78 7.36 -0.67
CA MET A 132 3.06 6.64 -0.76
C MET A 132 2.87 5.15 -1.06
N ASP A 133 1.90 4.49 -0.44
CA ASP A 133 1.61 3.07 -0.69
C ASP A 133 1.13 2.84 -2.11
N ALA A 134 0.32 3.75 -2.66
CA ALA A 134 -0.09 3.70 -4.06
C ALA A 134 1.11 3.81 -5.01
N ILE A 135 2.01 4.76 -4.78
CA ILE A 135 3.24 4.92 -5.57
C ILE A 135 4.13 3.68 -5.44
N GLN A 136 4.32 3.16 -4.23
CA GLN A 136 5.16 1.98 -3.96
C GLN A 136 4.64 0.70 -4.59
N SER A 137 3.34 0.58 -4.84
CA SER A 137 2.74 -0.61 -5.44
C SER A 137 3.36 -0.94 -6.80
N ILE A 138 3.76 0.07 -7.55
CA ILE A 138 4.35 -0.11 -8.89
C ILE A 138 5.81 -0.57 -8.83
N PRO A 139 6.73 0.01 -8.03
CA PRO A 139 8.04 -0.59 -7.79
C PRO A 139 8.01 -2.01 -7.23
N PHE A 140 7.06 -2.34 -6.34
CA PHE A 140 6.87 -3.71 -5.87
C PHE A 140 6.46 -4.64 -7.01
N ALA A 141 5.55 -4.22 -7.87
CA ALA A 141 5.19 -4.96 -9.08
C ALA A 141 6.39 -5.16 -10.02
N TYR A 142 7.23 -4.12 -10.16
CA TYR A 142 8.45 -4.20 -10.94
C TYR A 142 9.47 -5.19 -10.38
N LEU A 143 9.64 -5.25 -9.05
CA LEU A 143 10.50 -6.27 -8.41
C LEU A 143 10.01 -7.69 -8.71
N ARG A 144 8.70 -7.91 -8.70
CA ARG A 144 8.11 -9.20 -9.10
C ARG A 144 8.35 -9.49 -10.59
N TYR A 145 8.15 -8.50 -11.45
CA TYR A 145 8.42 -8.62 -12.88
C TYR A 145 9.89 -8.98 -13.16
N LYS A 146 10.83 -8.32 -12.46
CA LYS A 146 12.28 -8.60 -12.55
C LYS A 146 12.72 -9.88 -11.83
N LYS A 147 11.79 -10.65 -11.28
CA LYS A 147 12.07 -11.89 -10.53
C LYS A 147 13.08 -11.68 -9.40
N ARG A 148 12.88 -10.63 -8.61
CA ARG A 148 13.68 -10.32 -7.42
C ARG A 148 12.91 -10.61 -6.11
N PRO A 149 12.56 -11.88 -5.83
CA PRO A 149 11.72 -12.25 -4.71
C PRO A 149 12.34 -11.93 -3.35
N ILE A 150 13.67 -12.04 -3.24
CA ILE A 150 14.38 -11.79 -1.98
C ILE A 150 14.26 -10.32 -1.58
N LYS A 151 14.48 -9.39 -2.52
CA LYS A 151 14.33 -7.95 -2.24
C LYS A 151 12.87 -7.60 -1.92
N PHE A 152 11.93 -8.14 -2.66
CA PHE A 152 10.50 -7.98 -2.40
C PHE A 152 10.14 -8.43 -0.97
N ALA A 153 10.50 -9.66 -0.63
CA ALA A 153 10.23 -10.23 0.69
C ALA A 153 10.94 -9.46 1.81
N ALA A 154 12.21 -9.09 1.61
CA ALA A 154 12.98 -8.31 2.58
C ALA A 154 12.34 -6.96 2.89
N LEU A 155 11.86 -6.23 1.89
CA LEU A 155 11.18 -4.96 2.08
C LEU A 155 9.81 -5.12 2.77
N LYS A 156 9.03 -6.13 2.40
CA LYS A 156 7.77 -6.44 3.08
C LYS A 156 7.97 -6.81 4.54
N LEU A 157 8.94 -7.67 4.83
CA LEU A 157 9.28 -8.07 6.20
C LEU A 157 9.89 -6.93 7.01
N LEU A 158 10.70 -6.06 6.39
CA LEU A 158 11.24 -4.86 7.05
C LEU A 158 10.13 -3.93 7.51
N PHE A 159 9.14 -3.66 6.65
CA PHE A 159 7.97 -2.87 7.02
C PHE A 159 7.26 -3.44 8.24
N ILE A 160 6.98 -4.74 8.20
CA ILE A 160 6.24 -5.43 9.26
C ILE A 160 7.03 -5.44 10.56
N PHE A 161 8.32 -5.78 10.50
CA PHE A 161 9.21 -5.79 11.66
C PHE A 161 9.31 -4.42 12.31
N LEU A 162 9.53 -3.36 11.53
CA LEU A 162 9.60 -2.00 12.04
C LEU A 162 8.27 -1.56 12.66
N ASN A 163 7.15 -1.86 11.99
CA ASN A 163 5.83 -1.49 12.48
C ASN A 163 5.53 -2.17 13.83
N ILE A 164 5.79 -3.46 13.94
CA ILE A 164 5.60 -4.20 15.19
C ILE A 164 6.55 -3.69 16.27
N ALA A 165 7.82 -3.51 15.97
CA ALA A 165 8.81 -3.05 16.94
C ALA A 165 8.45 -1.67 17.51
N LEU A 166 8.11 -0.71 16.65
CA LEU A 166 7.71 0.63 17.09
C LEU A 166 6.44 0.62 17.94
N ASN A 167 5.43 -0.16 17.54
CA ASN A 167 4.20 -0.28 18.31
C ASN A 167 4.43 -0.96 19.66
N LEU A 168 5.24 -2.01 19.75
CA LEU A 168 5.56 -2.68 21.01
C LEU A 168 6.36 -1.76 21.94
N ILE A 169 7.34 -1.03 21.40
CA ILE A 169 8.13 -0.08 22.19
C ILE A 169 7.22 0.99 22.80
N TYR A 170 6.35 1.59 22.01
CA TYR A 170 5.51 2.68 22.49
C TYR A 170 4.37 2.19 23.41
N TYR A 171 3.56 1.25 22.94
CA TYR A 171 2.35 0.85 23.66
C TYR A 171 2.61 -0.11 24.83
N VAL A 172 3.61 -0.98 24.74
CA VAL A 172 3.87 -1.99 25.77
C VAL A 172 4.98 -1.53 26.71
N TRP A 173 6.11 -1.10 26.18
CA TRP A 173 7.27 -0.73 27.01
C TRP A 173 7.14 0.67 27.62
N MET A 174 6.79 1.66 26.81
CA MET A 174 6.58 3.04 27.26
C MET A 174 5.19 3.28 27.86
N LYS A 175 4.27 2.32 27.71
CA LYS A 175 2.87 2.39 28.16
C LYS A 175 2.13 3.61 27.61
N GLY A 176 2.39 3.96 26.37
CA GLY A 176 1.67 5.01 25.65
C GLY A 176 0.23 4.62 25.36
N ASP A 177 -0.64 5.60 25.26
CA ASP A 177 -2.09 5.44 25.03
C ASP A 177 -2.64 6.32 23.90
N ASP A 178 -1.78 7.06 23.21
CA ASP A 178 -2.18 7.96 22.14
C ASP A 178 -2.36 7.19 20.81
N VAL A 179 -3.57 7.27 20.25
CA VAL A 179 -3.94 6.65 18.96
C VAL A 179 -3.11 7.18 17.79
N ALA A 180 -2.70 8.45 17.84
CA ALA A 180 -1.92 9.10 16.77
C ALA A 180 -0.63 8.36 16.44
N TYR A 181 0.00 7.72 17.42
CA TYR A 181 1.25 6.99 17.22
C TYR A 181 1.09 5.75 16.35
N ALA A 182 -0.07 5.10 16.35
CA ALA A 182 -0.33 4.00 15.42
C ALA A 182 -0.20 4.45 13.96
N PHE A 183 -0.74 5.62 13.63
CA PHE A 183 -0.66 6.22 12.30
C PHE A 183 0.75 6.76 12.01
N LEU A 184 1.38 7.39 12.98
CA LEU A 184 2.75 7.90 12.85
C LEU A 184 3.74 6.78 12.56
N PHE A 185 3.64 5.65 13.24
CA PHE A 185 4.53 4.51 13.00
C PHE A 185 4.33 3.90 11.63
N ASN A 186 3.09 3.82 11.15
CA ASN A 186 2.82 3.41 9.79
C ASN A 186 3.45 4.38 8.78
N LEU A 187 3.33 5.70 9.00
CA LEU A 187 3.95 6.72 8.17
C LEU A 187 5.48 6.57 8.14
N VAL A 188 6.12 6.36 9.29
CA VAL A 188 7.58 6.15 9.37
C VAL A 188 7.99 4.89 8.62
N CYS A 189 7.28 3.78 8.79
CA CYS A 189 7.57 2.53 8.10
C CYS A 189 7.40 2.66 6.59
N THR A 190 6.31 3.25 6.12
CA THR A 190 6.06 3.48 4.69
C THR A 190 7.12 4.41 4.09
N SER A 191 7.52 5.46 4.79
CA SER A 191 8.60 6.36 4.36
C SER A 191 9.95 5.64 4.26
N THR A 192 10.26 4.77 5.20
CA THR A 192 11.48 3.94 5.18
C THR A 192 11.51 3.04 3.96
N ILE A 193 10.41 2.38 3.64
CA ILE A 193 10.30 1.54 2.45
C ILE A 193 10.43 2.38 1.17
N MET A 194 9.85 3.57 1.12
CA MET A 194 10.00 4.48 -0.01
C MET A 194 11.47 4.83 -0.26
N LEU A 195 12.24 5.10 0.78
CA LEU A 195 13.69 5.34 0.68
C LEU A 195 14.44 4.11 0.15
N CYS A 196 14.08 2.92 0.60
CA CYS A 196 14.66 1.67 0.12
C CYS A 196 14.31 1.36 -1.35
N MET A 197 13.25 1.97 -1.87
CA MET A 197 12.81 1.83 -3.28
C MET A 197 13.46 2.82 -4.23
N ILE A 198 14.30 3.74 -3.77
CA ILE A 198 14.98 4.72 -4.62
C ILE A 198 15.71 4.07 -5.82
N PRO A 199 16.39 2.92 -5.71
CA PRO A 199 16.99 2.28 -6.86
C PRO A 199 16.00 1.92 -7.98
N GLU A 200 14.78 1.55 -7.64
CA GLU A 200 13.71 1.22 -8.59
C GLU A 200 13.07 2.46 -9.22
N LEU A 201 13.29 3.63 -8.63
CA LEU A 201 12.78 4.92 -9.11
C LEU A 201 13.79 5.69 -9.96
N ARG A 202 15.00 5.16 -10.12
CA ARG A 202 16.13 5.80 -10.84
C ARG A 202 16.65 4.90 -11.96
N GLY A 203 17.49 5.52 -12.82
CA GLY A 203 18.24 4.78 -13.83
C GLY A 203 17.50 4.50 -15.11
N PHE A 204 16.36 5.16 -15.36
CA PHE A 204 15.61 5.10 -16.62
C PHE A 204 14.99 6.46 -16.96
N ALA A 205 14.64 6.63 -18.23
CA ALA A 205 13.94 7.83 -18.69
C ALA A 205 12.45 7.77 -18.33
N TYR A 206 11.95 8.79 -17.66
CA TYR A 206 10.54 8.94 -17.38
C TYR A 206 9.79 9.42 -18.62
N VAL A 207 8.92 8.59 -19.15
CA VAL A 207 8.08 8.88 -20.31
C VAL A 207 6.63 8.51 -19.99
N LEU A 208 5.71 9.44 -20.19
CA LEU A 208 4.28 9.20 -20.11
C LEU A 208 3.70 8.99 -21.51
N ASP A 209 3.50 7.74 -21.90
CA ASP A 209 2.85 7.39 -23.16
C ASP A 209 1.33 7.37 -23.00
N LYS A 210 0.67 8.42 -23.49
CA LYS A 210 -0.78 8.58 -23.38
C LYS A 210 -1.58 7.50 -24.10
N LYS A 211 -1.06 6.98 -25.22
CA LYS A 211 -1.71 5.90 -25.99
C LYS A 211 -1.63 4.58 -25.20
N LEU A 212 -0.45 4.27 -24.67
CA LEU A 212 -0.24 3.13 -23.82
C LEU A 212 -1.08 3.23 -22.53
N LEU A 213 -1.08 4.39 -21.88
CA LEU A 213 -1.88 4.63 -20.68
C LEU A 213 -3.37 4.38 -20.91
N ARG A 214 -3.91 4.87 -22.05
CA ARG A 214 -5.31 4.64 -22.41
C ARG A 214 -5.63 3.14 -22.56
N ARG A 215 -4.75 2.37 -23.20
CA ARG A 215 -4.90 0.91 -23.32
C ARG A 215 -4.84 0.22 -21.96
N MET A 216 -3.90 0.62 -21.11
CA MET A 216 -3.74 0.08 -19.77
C MET A 216 -4.96 0.38 -18.88
N LEU A 217 -5.46 1.62 -18.91
CA LEU A 217 -6.65 2.00 -18.14
C LEU A 217 -7.90 1.25 -18.61
N ALA A 218 -8.09 1.09 -19.92
CA ALA A 218 -9.21 0.30 -20.45
C ALA A 218 -9.21 -1.14 -19.97
N TYR A 219 -8.04 -1.70 -19.72
CA TYR A 219 -7.90 -3.04 -19.11
C TYR A 219 -8.05 -3.01 -17.59
N SER A 220 -7.48 -2.00 -16.92
CA SER A 220 -7.37 -1.96 -15.46
C SER A 220 -8.63 -1.47 -14.75
N LEU A 221 -9.42 -0.58 -15.37
CA LEU A 221 -10.66 -0.06 -14.77
C LEU A 221 -11.70 -1.14 -14.44
N PRO A 222 -11.97 -2.14 -15.28
CA PRO A 222 -12.83 -3.26 -14.89
C PRO A 222 -12.32 -4.02 -13.67
N LEU A 223 -11.00 -4.17 -13.52
CA LEU A 223 -10.37 -4.79 -12.34
C LEU A 223 -10.55 -3.95 -11.07
N LEU A 224 -10.56 -2.63 -11.22
CA LEU A 224 -10.88 -1.70 -10.12
C LEU A 224 -12.28 -1.96 -9.59
N VAL A 225 -13.27 -2.10 -10.47
CA VAL A 225 -14.66 -2.39 -10.07
C VAL A 225 -14.75 -3.71 -9.31
N LEU A 226 -14.06 -4.74 -9.76
CA LEU A 226 -13.98 -6.03 -9.07
C LEU A 226 -13.29 -5.90 -7.69
N GLY A 227 -12.24 -5.11 -7.61
CA GLY A 227 -11.53 -4.84 -6.35
C GLY A 227 -12.42 -4.14 -5.32
N ILE A 228 -13.16 -3.12 -5.74
CA ILE A 228 -14.12 -2.41 -4.88
C ILE A 228 -15.24 -3.34 -4.41
N ALA A 229 -15.82 -4.13 -5.32
CA ALA A 229 -16.86 -5.11 -4.99
C ALA A 229 -16.35 -6.12 -3.95
N GLY A 230 -15.11 -6.58 -4.06
CA GLY A 230 -14.47 -7.47 -3.08
C GLY A 230 -14.35 -6.83 -1.70
N ILE A 231 -13.95 -5.56 -1.62
CA ILE A 231 -13.83 -4.83 -0.34
C ILE A 231 -15.23 -4.62 0.28
N LEU A 232 -16.19 -4.19 -0.53
CA LEU A 232 -17.58 -3.99 -0.04
C LEU A 232 -18.17 -5.29 0.52
N ASN A 233 -17.92 -6.41 -0.13
CA ASN A 233 -18.37 -7.71 0.34
C ASN A 233 -17.74 -8.08 1.69
N GLN A 234 -16.43 -7.84 1.87
CA GLN A 234 -15.75 -8.07 3.15
C GLN A 234 -16.25 -7.16 4.28
N VAL A 235 -16.72 -5.96 3.95
CA VAL A 235 -17.30 -5.04 4.94
C VAL A 235 -18.73 -5.48 5.28
N ALA A 236 -19.51 -5.88 4.29
CA ALA A 236 -20.90 -6.37 4.49
C ALA A 236 -20.96 -7.63 5.35
N ASP A 237 -19.97 -8.52 5.25
CA ASP A 237 -19.89 -9.74 6.07
C ASP A 237 -19.57 -9.47 7.55
N LYS A 238 -19.25 -8.22 7.91
CA LYS A 238 -18.92 -7.81 9.30
C LYS A 238 -20.03 -7.00 9.99
N ILE A 239 -21.11 -6.71 9.27
CA ILE A 239 -22.32 -6.04 9.77
C ILE A 239 -23.40 -7.08 10.04
#